data_eed0e2486fe49797c434671d8ccea94f
#
_entry.id   eed0e2486fe49797c434671d8ccea94f
#
_cell.length_a   1.000
_cell.length_b   1.000
_cell.length_c   1.000
_cell.angle_alpha   90.00
_cell.angle_beta   90.00
_cell.angle_gamma   90.00
#
_symmetry.space_group_name_H-M   'P 1'
#
loop_
_entity.id
_entity.type
_entity.pdbx_description
1 polymer ?
#
loop_
_entity_poly.entity_id
_entity_poly.type
_entity_poly.pdbx_seq_one_letter_code
_entity_poly.pdbx_strand_id
1 'polypeptide(L)'
;MSFLDHIRACNDWDPAGFVPWALDGERLGMLRRDFAEELRRWPDQFRATPQAVHWTPRAADFAGRSRALAEVVSALLEEGVIDYLQGEVYPVTPDTRHQARLVIDRACAPYFGVRAFGQHLNGFVTGPEGLKLWIGRRAADRRVYPLHLDNLVAGGLPWGISLAENLRKECREEAGMDADLADSAVPVGAVTYCRASKGGLKPDVMYCYDLELPEGFTPRCTDGEVEAFYLWPVEQVMETVRDTAEFKLNCNLVIIDFLVRRGYLDQDSPDYLDILQ
;
A
#
# COMPACT_ATOMS: atom_id res chain seq x y z
N MET A 1 0.25 -21.91 8.33
CA MET A 1 -0.40 -20.56 8.21
C MET A 1 -1.78 -20.77 7.64
N SER A 2 -2.64 -19.77 7.73
CA SER A 2 -3.97 -19.78 7.12
C SER A 2 -4.21 -18.43 6.42
N PHE A 3 -5.26 -18.31 5.62
CA PHE A 3 -5.67 -17.03 5.06
C PHE A 3 -5.92 -15.98 6.15
N LEU A 4 -6.54 -16.39 7.24
CA LEU A 4 -6.85 -15.51 8.36
C LEU A 4 -5.58 -15.00 9.09
N ASP A 5 -4.50 -15.78 9.11
CA ASP A 5 -3.22 -15.36 9.69
C ASP A 5 -2.62 -14.18 8.90
N HIS A 6 -2.77 -14.15 7.56
CA HIS A 6 -2.32 -13.02 6.74
C HIS A 6 -3.17 -11.76 6.98
N ILE A 7 -4.50 -11.93 7.13
CA ILE A 7 -5.40 -10.82 7.45
C ILE A 7 -5.03 -10.22 8.80
N ARG A 8 -4.83 -11.06 9.83
CA ARG A 8 -4.41 -10.61 11.16
C ARG A 8 -3.05 -9.92 11.12
N ALA A 9 -2.06 -10.47 10.41
CA ALA A 9 -0.73 -9.87 10.28
C ALA A 9 -0.75 -8.51 9.56
N CYS A 10 -1.70 -8.28 8.65
CA CYS A 10 -1.92 -6.99 8.02
C CYS A 10 -2.67 -6.00 8.91
N ASN A 11 -3.30 -6.44 9.99
CA ASN A 11 -4.08 -5.62 10.92
C ASN A 11 -3.51 -5.64 12.36
N ASP A 12 -2.23 -6.04 12.48
CA ASP A 12 -1.54 -6.13 13.78
C ASP A 12 -0.98 -4.78 14.20
N TRP A 13 -1.68 -4.11 15.12
CA TRP A 13 -1.22 -2.90 15.79
C TRP A 13 -1.97 -2.68 17.13
N ASP A 14 -1.27 -2.09 18.08
CA ASP A 14 -1.87 -1.71 19.37
C ASP A 14 -2.16 -0.20 19.38
N PRO A 15 -3.44 0.23 19.41
CA PRO A 15 -3.81 1.64 19.49
C PRO A 15 -3.18 2.40 20.67
N ALA A 16 -2.86 1.73 21.78
CA ALA A 16 -2.23 2.36 22.93
C ALA A 16 -0.81 2.88 22.64
N GLY A 17 -0.13 2.30 21.65
CA GLY A 17 1.20 2.72 21.18
C GLY A 17 1.20 4.00 20.34
N PHE A 18 0.03 4.54 19.99
CA PHE A 18 -0.10 5.66 19.07
C PHE A 18 -0.94 6.80 19.65
N VAL A 19 -0.77 7.98 19.06
CA VAL A 19 -1.59 9.16 19.33
C VAL A 19 -2.02 9.81 18.00
N PRO A 20 -3.25 10.30 17.88
CA PRO A 20 -3.66 11.03 16.68
C PRO A 20 -2.88 12.33 16.55
N TRP A 21 -2.59 12.72 15.29
CA TRP A 21 -2.18 14.07 14.98
C TRP A 21 -3.22 14.70 14.06
N ALA A 22 -3.44 16.00 14.29
CA ALA A 22 -4.54 16.71 13.68
C ALA A 22 -4.13 18.11 13.21
N LEU A 23 -4.78 18.57 12.16
CA LEU A 23 -4.73 19.93 11.61
C LEU A 23 -6.14 20.51 11.63
N ASP A 24 -6.31 21.68 12.21
CA ASP A 24 -7.61 22.40 12.28
C ASP A 24 -8.77 21.53 12.83
N GLY A 25 -8.45 20.59 13.75
CA GLY A 25 -9.42 19.67 14.34
C GLY A 25 -9.66 18.38 13.53
N GLU A 26 -9.16 18.29 12.28
CA GLU A 26 -9.25 17.07 11.47
C GLU A 26 -8.07 16.14 11.74
N ARG A 27 -8.33 14.87 12.05
CA ARG A 27 -7.28 13.87 12.20
C ARG A 27 -6.67 13.52 10.85
N LEU A 28 -5.36 13.70 10.72
CA LEU A 28 -4.61 13.40 9.51
C LEU A 28 -3.90 12.03 9.55
N GLY A 29 -3.59 11.53 10.75
CA GLY A 29 -2.91 10.27 10.93
C GLY A 29 -2.74 9.88 12.40
N MET A 30 -1.88 8.87 12.63
CA MET A 30 -1.57 8.35 13.96
C MET A 30 -0.06 8.25 14.14
N LEU A 31 0.49 9.00 15.04
CA LEU A 31 1.92 8.99 15.36
C LEU A 31 2.23 7.93 16.40
N ARG A 32 3.30 7.18 16.24
CA ARG A 32 3.86 6.39 17.33
C ARG A 32 4.29 7.35 18.45
N ARG A 33 4.08 6.96 19.70
CA ARG A 33 4.29 7.86 20.87
C ARG A 33 5.71 8.41 20.95
N ASP A 34 6.72 7.58 20.69
CA ASP A 34 8.12 8.03 20.66
C ASP A 34 8.38 9.05 19.55
N PHE A 35 7.82 8.85 18.35
CA PHE A 35 7.92 9.81 17.27
C PHE A 35 7.16 11.12 17.58
N ALA A 36 6.05 11.05 18.30
CA ALA A 36 5.32 12.24 18.76
C ALA A 36 6.17 13.07 19.75
N GLU A 37 7.03 12.44 20.57
CA GLU A 37 7.97 13.15 21.43
C GLU A 37 9.05 13.89 20.61
N GLU A 38 9.55 13.31 19.51
CA GLU A 38 10.49 13.99 18.61
C GLU A 38 9.91 15.29 18.05
N LEU A 39 8.62 15.31 17.71
CA LEU A 39 7.95 16.49 17.14
C LEU A 39 7.83 17.66 18.14
N ARG A 40 7.99 17.44 19.44
CA ARG A 40 8.02 18.52 20.46
C ARG A 40 9.19 19.49 20.28
N ARG A 41 10.18 19.13 19.48
CA ARG A 41 11.32 19.99 19.16
C ARG A 41 10.94 21.18 18.27
N TRP A 42 9.74 21.15 17.67
CA TRP A 42 9.14 22.25 16.91
C TRP A 42 7.89 22.79 17.62
N PRO A 43 8.04 23.41 18.84
CA PRO A 43 6.89 23.82 19.66
C PRO A 43 6.03 24.90 19.02
N ASP A 44 6.59 25.66 18.06
CA ASP A 44 5.85 26.67 17.28
C ASP A 44 4.91 26.03 16.24
N GLN A 45 5.09 24.76 15.92
CA GLN A 45 4.30 24.03 14.93
C GLN A 45 3.53 22.85 15.52
N PHE A 46 4.09 22.14 16.51
CA PHE A 46 3.48 20.94 17.09
C PHE A 46 3.20 21.12 18.58
N ARG A 47 1.93 21.10 18.93
CA ARG A 47 1.48 21.08 20.31
C ARG A 47 1.09 19.67 20.70
N ALA A 48 1.98 18.97 21.38
CA ALA A 48 1.75 17.62 21.86
C ALA A 48 1.06 17.63 23.24
N THR A 49 0.02 16.81 23.36
CA THR A 49 -0.65 16.44 24.62
C THR A 49 -0.59 14.90 24.80
N PRO A 50 -0.92 14.34 25.95
CA PRO A 50 -1.01 12.90 26.12
C PRO A 50 -2.03 12.21 25.19
N GLN A 51 -3.02 12.94 24.68
CA GLN A 51 -4.13 12.44 23.88
C GLN A 51 -3.97 12.70 22.39
N ALA A 52 -3.23 13.73 21.97
CA ALA A 52 -3.11 14.12 20.58
C ALA A 52 -1.91 15.06 20.33
N VAL A 53 -1.48 15.13 19.09
CA VAL A 53 -0.57 16.15 18.60
C VAL A 53 -1.34 17.07 17.64
N HIS A 54 -1.40 18.34 17.97
CA HIS A 54 -2.02 19.36 17.12
C HIS A 54 -0.93 20.06 16.32
N TRP A 55 -1.04 19.98 15.00
CA TRP A 55 -0.13 20.67 14.09
C TRP A 55 -0.74 22.02 13.67
N THR A 56 0.01 23.09 13.87
CA THR A 56 -0.41 24.46 13.60
C THR A 56 0.65 25.18 12.75
N PRO A 57 0.80 24.82 11.47
CA PRO A 57 1.77 25.48 10.60
C PRO A 57 1.40 26.94 10.37
N ARG A 58 2.39 27.82 10.19
CA ARG A 58 2.16 29.24 9.91
C ARG A 58 1.42 29.46 8.58
N ALA A 59 1.64 28.58 7.60
CA ALA A 59 0.96 28.65 6.30
C ALA A 59 -0.39 27.92 6.35
N ALA A 60 -1.41 28.54 5.79
CA ALA A 60 -2.76 28.00 5.75
C ALA A 60 -3.10 27.29 4.41
N ASP A 61 -2.30 27.54 3.36
CA ASP A 61 -2.52 26.93 2.05
C ASP A 61 -1.82 25.58 1.91
N PHE A 62 -2.26 24.80 0.92
CA PHE A 62 -1.74 23.46 0.63
C PHE A 62 -0.21 23.44 0.41
N ALA A 63 0.30 24.34 -0.41
CA ALA A 63 1.72 24.37 -0.75
C ALA A 63 2.58 24.81 0.44
N GLY A 64 2.12 25.77 1.21
CA GLY A 64 2.80 26.23 2.43
C GLY A 64 2.81 25.16 3.52
N ARG A 65 1.70 24.44 3.73
CA ARG A 65 1.63 23.29 4.65
C ARG A 65 2.60 22.18 4.23
N SER A 66 2.64 21.88 2.93
CA SER A 66 3.55 20.85 2.39
C SER A 66 5.02 21.22 2.62
N ARG A 67 5.40 22.48 2.38
CA ARG A 67 6.76 22.97 2.66
C ARG A 67 7.11 22.93 4.15
N ALA A 68 6.21 23.41 5.00
CA ALA A 68 6.43 23.42 6.44
C ALA A 68 6.67 22.03 7.02
N LEU A 69 5.93 21.01 6.55
CA LEU A 69 6.17 19.64 6.96
C LEU A 69 7.46 19.07 6.35
N ALA A 70 7.77 19.40 5.10
CA ALA A 70 9.00 18.95 4.45
C ALA A 70 10.27 19.49 5.17
N GLU A 71 10.25 20.69 5.71
CA GLU A 71 11.34 21.25 6.53
C GLU A 71 11.58 20.41 7.80
N VAL A 72 10.52 20.01 8.49
CA VAL A 72 10.60 19.12 9.65
C VAL A 72 11.12 17.73 9.26
N VAL A 73 10.62 17.17 8.17
CA VAL A 73 11.07 15.89 7.62
C VAL A 73 12.55 15.93 7.26
N SER A 74 13.04 17.03 6.65
CA SER A 74 14.45 17.18 6.31
C SER A 74 15.36 17.17 7.53
N ALA A 75 14.98 17.87 8.60
CA ALA A 75 15.73 17.85 9.87
C ALA A 75 15.74 16.44 10.50
N LEU A 76 14.60 15.74 10.50
CA LEU A 76 14.51 14.37 11.00
C LEU A 76 15.34 13.37 10.17
N LEU A 77 15.46 13.60 8.86
CA LEU A 77 16.33 12.81 7.98
C LEU A 77 17.81 13.05 8.29
N GLU A 78 18.23 14.31 8.42
CA GLU A 78 19.62 14.68 8.75
C GLU A 78 20.09 14.07 10.07
N GLU A 79 19.18 13.92 11.02
CA GLU A 79 19.44 13.34 12.33
C GLU A 79 19.30 11.80 12.38
N GLY A 80 18.88 11.19 11.26
CA GLY A 80 18.71 9.73 11.18
C GLY A 80 17.48 9.18 11.89
N VAL A 81 16.52 10.03 12.27
CA VAL A 81 15.21 9.62 12.80
C VAL A 81 14.34 9.03 11.68
N ILE A 82 14.43 9.61 10.49
CA ILE A 82 13.87 9.08 9.24
C ILE A 82 15.01 8.50 8.42
N ASP A 83 14.85 7.26 7.95
CA ASP A 83 15.93 6.51 7.32
C ASP A 83 16.27 7.03 5.89
N TYR A 84 15.28 7.50 5.11
CA TYR A 84 15.45 7.93 3.71
C TYR A 84 14.21 8.66 3.19
N LEU A 85 14.34 9.29 2.02
CA LEU A 85 13.23 9.81 1.20
C LEU A 85 13.13 9.00 -0.09
N GLN A 86 11.89 8.83 -0.57
CA GLN A 86 11.61 8.10 -1.82
C GLN A 86 11.61 9.03 -3.04
N GLY A 87 11.36 10.33 -2.84
CA GLY A 87 11.22 11.31 -3.92
C GLY A 87 9.81 11.36 -4.56
N GLU A 88 8.89 10.49 -4.13
CA GLU A 88 7.48 10.56 -4.47
C GLU A 88 6.68 11.18 -3.33
N VAL A 89 5.62 11.93 -3.64
CA VAL A 89 4.78 12.53 -2.61
C VAL A 89 3.40 11.87 -2.57
N TYR A 90 2.95 11.63 -1.34
CA TYR A 90 1.64 11.06 -1.04
C TYR A 90 0.72 12.12 -0.42
N PRO A 91 -0.61 12.04 -0.68
CA PRO A 91 -1.57 12.94 -0.08
C PRO A 91 -1.71 12.68 1.42
N VAL A 92 -1.71 13.72 2.21
CA VAL A 92 -2.09 13.69 3.63
C VAL A 92 -3.54 14.16 3.73
N THR A 93 -4.42 13.26 4.10
CA THR A 93 -5.87 13.45 4.00
C THR A 93 -6.61 12.92 5.22
N PRO A 94 -7.67 13.60 5.67
CA PRO A 94 -8.54 13.07 6.71
C PRO A 94 -9.41 11.89 6.22
N ASP A 95 -9.68 11.81 4.90
CA ASP A 95 -10.61 10.83 4.34
C ASP A 95 -10.16 10.34 2.96
N THR A 96 -10.63 10.93 1.87
CA THR A 96 -10.31 10.52 0.51
C THR A 96 -9.07 11.24 -0.03
N ARG A 97 -8.36 10.65 -0.99
CA ARG A 97 -7.16 11.25 -1.58
C ARG A 97 -7.40 12.64 -2.21
N HIS A 98 -8.62 12.92 -2.64
CA HIS A 98 -8.97 14.22 -3.22
C HIS A 98 -9.12 15.34 -2.17
N GLN A 99 -9.25 14.98 -0.89
CA GLN A 99 -9.35 15.92 0.23
C GLN A 99 -8.00 16.19 0.90
N ALA A 100 -6.91 15.98 0.20
CA ALA A 100 -5.57 16.22 0.73
C ALA A 100 -5.41 17.65 1.27
N ARG A 101 -4.85 17.76 2.46
CA ARG A 101 -4.53 19.04 3.13
C ARG A 101 -3.12 19.50 2.83
N LEU A 102 -2.25 18.56 2.48
CA LEU A 102 -0.84 18.74 2.10
C LEU A 102 -0.34 17.43 1.48
N VAL A 103 0.94 17.40 1.10
CA VAL A 103 1.64 16.19 0.70
C VAL A 103 2.84 15.91 1.60
N ILE A 104 3.24 14.63 1.65
CA ILE A 104 4.43 14.15 2.36
C ILE A 104 5.20 13.16 1.47
N ASP A 105 6.51 13.08 1.63
CA ASP A 105 7.28 12.01 0.97
C ASP A 105 6.74 10.63 1.35
N ARG A 106 6.64 9.74 0.35
CA ARG A 106 6.11 8.37 0.50
C ARG A 106 6.77 7.58 1.62
N ALA A 107 8.11 7.71 1.78
CA ALA A 107 8.84 7.01 2.83
C ALA A 107 8.48 7.52 4.23
N CYS A 108 7.96 8.74 4.34
CA CYS A 108 7.56 9.36 5.61
C CYS A 108 6.12 9.04 6.01
N ALA A 109 5.28 8.54 5.09
CA ALA A 109 3.88 8.24 5.36
C ALA A 109 3.68 7.36 6.61
N PRO A 110 4.45 6.27 6.84
CA PRO A 110 4.31 5.47 8.06
C PRO A 110 4.65 6.22 9.34
N TYR A 111 5.68 7.07 9.35
CA TYR A 111 6.09 7.83 10.54
C TYR A 111 4.96 8.75 11.03
N PHE A 112 4.25 9.36 10.08
CA PHE A 112 3.09 10.21 10.36
C PHE A 112 1.77 9.43 10.42
N GLY A 113 1.80 8.10 10.17
CA GLY A 113 0.64 7.22 10.22
C GLY A 113 -0.49 7.71 9.30
N VAL A 114 -0.14 8.32 8.17
CA VAL A 114 -1.10 8.82 7.20
C VAL A 114 -1.53 7.72 6.25
N ARG A 115 -2.76 7.84 5.75
CA ARG A 115 -3.30 6.90 4.78
C ARG A 115 -2.49 6.95 3.48
N ALA A 116 -1.90 5.82 3.12
CA ALA A 116 -1.24 5.64 1.84
C ALA A 116 -2.18 4.92 0.86
N PHE A 117 -1.98 5.18 -0.42
CA PHE A 117 -2.80 4.60 -1.49
C PHE A 117 -1.90 3.84 -2.46
N GLY A 118 -2.40 2.71 -2.96
CA GLY A 118 -1.74 1.89 -3.96
C GLY A 118 -2.74 1.26 -4.92
N GLN A 119 -2.23 0.65 -5.97
CA GLN A 119 -3.00 -0.09 -6.96
C GLN A 119 -2.38 -1.47 -7.14
N HIS A 120 -3.23 -2.49 -7.17
CA HIS A 120 -2.83 -3.87 -7.41
C HIS A 120 -3.67 -4.46 -8.54
N LEU A 121 -3.02 -5.18 -9.45
CA LEU A 121 -3.67 -5.82 -10.58
C LEU A 121 -3.40 -7.32 -10.56
N ASN A 122 -4.49 -8.11 -10.49
CA ASN A 122 -4.46 -9.54 -10.71
C ASN A 122 -4.61 -9.82 -12.20
N GLY A 123 -3.51 -10.17 -12.86
CA GLY A 123 -3.53 -10.62 -14.25
C GLY A 123 -3.74 -12.13 -14.30
N PHE A 124 -4.71 -12.59 -15.08
CA PHE A 124 -5.03 -14.01 -15.17
C PHE A 124 -5.34 -14.43 -16.61
N VAL A 125 -5.25 -15.73 -16.84
CA VAL A 125 -5.61 -16.38 -18.12
C VAL A 125 -6.58 -17.52 -17.80
N THR A 126 -7.65 -17.62 -18.57
CA THR A 126 -8.59 -18.76 -18.49
C THR A 126 -8.38 -19.68 -19.70
N GLY A 127 -8.13 -20.95 -19.45
CA GLY A 127 -7.89 -21.95 -20.49
C GLY A 127 -8.53 -23.30 -20.17
N PRO A 128 -8.33 -24.33 -21.01
CA PRO A 128 -8.87 -25.67 -20.80
C PRO A 128 -8.41 -26.32 -19.49
N GLU A 129 -7.25 -25.91 -18.97
CA GLU A 129 -6.68 -26.42 -17.72
C GLU A 129 -7.11 -25.58 -16.49
N GLY A 130 -8.09 -24.68 -16.64
CA GLY A 130 -8.55 -23.81 -15.58
C GLY A 130 -7.94 -22.42 -15.60
N LEU A 131 -8.11 -21.70 -14.52
CA LEU A 131 -7.62 -20.33 -14.32
C LEU A 131 -6.17 -20.36 -13.82
N LYS A 132 -5.33 -19.53 -14.45
CA LYS A 132 -3.93 -19.31 -14.03
C LYS A 132 -3.71 -17.82 -13.76
N LEU A 133 -2.94 -17.50 -12.72
CA LEU A 133 -2.55 -16.14 -12.39
C LEU A 133 -1.09 -15.88 -12.76
N TRP A 134 -0.82 -14.69 -13.27
CA TRP A 134 0.53 -14.17 -13.38
C TRP A 134 0.98 -13.61 -12.04
N ILE A 135 2.12 -14.13 -11.54
CA ILE A 135 2.74 -13.73 -10.28
C ILE A 135 4.10 -13.13 -10.59
N GLY A 136 4.35 -11.92 -10.07
CA GLY A 136 5.66 -11.29 -10.15
C GLY A 136 6.57 -11.72 -9.00
N ARG A 137 7.88 -11.81 -9.24
CA ARG A 137 8.89 -11.94 -8.19
C ARG A 137 9.67 -10.64 -8.11
N ARG A 138 9.65 -10.00 -6.98
CA ARG A 138 10.35 -8.75 -6.71
C ARG A 138 11.85 -8.92 -6.85
N ALA A 139 12.53 -7.93 -7.43
CA ALA A 139 13.97 -7.96 -7.58
C ALA A 139 14.69 -8.00 -6.22
N ALA A 140 15.89 -8.59 -6.22
CA ALA A 140 16.69 -8.80 -5.01
C ALA A 140 17.17 -7.50 -4.35
N ASP A 141 17.29 -6.42 -5.12
CA ASP A 141 17.74 -5.09 -4.66
C ASP A 141 16.61 -4.22 -4.08
N ARG A 142 15.37 -4.71 -4.06
CA ARG A 142 14.25 -3.96 -3.49
C ARG A 142 14.44 -3.77 -1.99
N ARG A 143 14.31 -2.52 -1.51
CA ARG A 143 14.46 -2.17 -0.08
C ARG A 143 13.42 -2.86 0.81
N VAL A 144 12.23 -3.08 0.28
CA VAL A 144 11.08 -3.63 1.01
C VAL A 144 10.63 -4.92 0.34
N TYR A 145 10.62 -6.03 1.09
CA TYR A 145 10.25 -7.36 0.60
C TYR A 145 11.06 -7.79 -0.64
N PRO A 146 12.42 -7.80 -0.62
CA PRO A 146 13.21 -8.36 -1.72
C PRO A 146 12.87 -9.83 -1.93
N LEU A 147 12.85 -10.28 -3.18
CA LEU A 147 12.61 -11.67 -3.59
C LEU A 147 11.22 -12.24 -3.25
N HIS A 148 10.35 -11.49 -2.61
CA HIS A 148 8.98 -11.94 -2.34
C HIS A 148 8.14 -11.94 -3.62
N LEU A 149 7.13 -12.81 -3.61
CA LEU A 149 6.10 -12.83 -4.64
C LEU A 149 5.17 -11.62 -4.50
N ASP A 150 4.69 -11.11 -5.62
CA ASP A 150 3.80 -9.95 -5.72
C ASP A 150 2.68 -10.22 -6.74
N ASN A 151 1.63 -9.40 -6.74
CA ASN A 151 0.67 -9.38 -7.84
C ASN A 151 1.40 -9.08 -9.17
N LEU A 152 0.73 -9.29 -10.30
CA LEU A 152 1.33 -9.01 -11.62
C LEU A 152 1.80 -7.55 -11.72
N VAL A 153 1.01 -6.62 -11.19
CA VAL A 153 1.37 -5.21 -11.03
C VAL A 153 0.97 -4.73 -9.64
N ALA A 154 1.86 -4.02 -8.95
CA ALA A 154 1.63 -3.57 -7.57
C ALA A 154 2.39 -2.28 -7.23
N GLY A 155 1.84 -1.14 -7.62
CA GLY A 155 2.45 0.18 -7.46
C GLY A 155 1.82 1.08 -6.40
N GLY A 156 2.59 2.06 -5.95
CA GLY A 156 2.06 3.16 -5.14
C GLY A 156 1.23 4.13 -5.98
N LEU A 157 0.36 4.91 -5.32
CA LEU A 157 -0.45 5.92 -5.99
C LEU A 157 -0.07 7.32 -5.49
N PRO A 158 0.88 8.00 -6.15
CA PRO A 158 1.32 9.34 -5.75
C PRO A 158 0.24 10.40 -5.86
N TRP A 159 0.50 11.54 -5.24
CA TRP A 159 -0.32 12.74 -5.44
C TRP A 159 -0.14 13.30 -6.85
N GLY A 160 -1.22 13.84 -7.43
CA GLY A 160 -1.19 14.53 -8.72
C GLY A 160 -1.36 13.65 -9.95
N ILE A 161 -1.53 12.33 -9.76
CA ILE A 161 -1.82 11.39 -10.84
C ILE A 161 -3.19 10.73 -10.63
N SER A 162 -3.95 10.50 -11.68
CA SER A 162 -5.23 9.77 -11.61
C SER A 162 -5.01 8.27 -11.45
N LEU A 163 -6.04 7.53 -11.01
CA LEU A 163 -6.02 6.07 -10.95
C LEU A 163 -5.69 5.44 -12.31
N ALA A 164 -6.32 5.92 -13.37
CA ALA A 164 -6.12 5.37 -14.71
C ALA A 164 -4.70 5.63 -15.25
N GLU A 165 -4.19 6.85 -15.08
CA GLU A 165 -2.83 7.20 -15.53
C GLU A 165 -1.77 6.41 -14.76
N ASN A 166 -1.93 6.26 -13.43
CA ASN A 166 -0.98 5.49 -12.63
C ASN A 166 -1.05 4.00 -12.95
N LEU A 167 -2.24 3.44 -13.18
CA LEU A 167 -2.38 2.04 -13.58
C LEU A 167 -1.67 1.77 -14.91
N ARG A 168 -1.86 2.62 -15.93
CA ARG A 168 -1.14 2.52 -17.21
C ARG A 168 0.37 2.61 -17.02
N LYS A 169 0.83 3.53 -16.15
CA LYS A 169 2.25 3.70 -15.84
C LYS A 169 2.83 2.41 -15.25
N GLU A 170 2.22 1.90 -14.17
CA GLU A 170 2.70 0.70 -13.47
C GLU A 170 2.60 -0.56 -14.37
N CYS A 171 1.51 -0.72 -15.14
CA CYS A 171 1.35 -1.82 -16.09
C CYS A 171 2.45 -1.82 -17.16
N ARG A 172 2.83 -0.64 -17.65
CA ARG A 172 3.92 -0.52 -18.63
C ARG A 172 5.27 -0.81 -18.01
N GLU A 173 5.55 -0.28 -16.82
CA GLU A 173 6.84 -0.37 -16.14
C GLU A 173 7.10 -1.76 -15.59
N GLU A 174 6.15 -2.31 -14.84
CA GLU A 174 6.30 -3.62 -14.20
C GLU A 174 6.01 -4.80 -15.12
N ALA A 175 5.07 -4.68 -16.08
CA ALA A 175 4.62 -5.82 -16.89
C ALA A 175 4.76 -5.64 -18.42
N GLY A 176 5.20 -4.48 -18.90
CA GLY A 176 5.37 -4.20 -20.34
C GLY A 176 4.06 -4.16 -21.12
N MET A 177 2.94 -3.85 -20.43
CA MET A 177 1.63 -3.71 -21.07
C MET A 177 1.51 -2.38 -21.80
N ASP A 178 0.86 -2.38 -22.95
CA ASP A 178 0.43 -1.14 -23.60
C ASP A 178 -0.79 -0.52 -22.88
N ALA A 179 -1.11 0.72 -23.26
CA ALA A 179 -2.19 1.47 -22.62
C ALA A 179 -3.57 0.84 -22.87
N ASP A 180 -3.80 0.29 -24.05
CA ASP A 180 -5.11 -0.28 -24.43
C ASP A 180 -5.39 -1.54 -23.60
N LEU A 181 -4.37 -2.38 -23.39
CA LEU A 181 -4.47 -3.55 -22.53
C LEU A 181 -4.67 -3.15 -21.05
N ALA A 182 -3.91 -2.17 -20.56
CA ALA A 182 -4.06 -1.67 -19.20
C ALA A 182 -5.45 -1.06 -18.96
N ASP A 183 -6.04 -0.38 -19.96
CA ASP A 183 -7.38 0.23 -19.89
C ASP A 183 -8.51 -0.81 -19.87
N SER A 184 -8.23 -2.06 -20.26
CA SER A 184 -9.20 -3.14 -20.17
C SER A 184 -9.27 -3.77 -18.76
N ALA A 185 -8.41 -3.36 -17.84
CA ALA A 185 -8.46 -3.80 -16.46
C ALA A 185 -9.76 -3.37 -15.76
N VAL A 186 -10.43 -4.31 -15.13
CA VAL A 186 -11.71 -4.09 -14.44
C VAL A 186 -11.46 -3.71 -13.00
N PRO A 187 -11.92 -2.53 -12.52
CA PRO A 187 -11.87 -2.19 -11.11
C PRO A 187 -12.83 -3.09 -10.32
N VAL A 188 -12.32 -3.77 -9.30
CA VAL A 188 -13.08 -4.78 -8.54
C VAL A 188 -13.27 -4.42 -7.06
N GLY A 189 -12.80 -3.27 -6.64
CA GLY A 189 -12.94 -2.78 -5.27
C GLY A 189 -11.63 -2.26 -4.69
N ALA A 190 -11.58 -2.25 -3.38
CA ALA A 190 -10.38 -1.86 -2.64
C ALA A 190 -10.23 -2.71 -1.38
N VAL A 191 -9.01 -3.09 -1.08
CA VAL A 191 -8.62 -3.74 0.17
C VAL A 191 -7.97 -2.71 1.08
N THR A 192 -8.34 -2.69 2.34
CA THR A 192 -7.75 -1.80 3.35
C THR A 192 -7.14 -2.61 4.47
N TYR A 193 -6.07 -2.10 5.04
CA TYR A 193 -5.46 -2.68 6.22
C TYR A 193 -4.80 -1.61 7.09
N CYS A 194 -4.55 -1.95 8.35
CA CYS A 194 -3.84 -1.06 9.26
C CYS A 194 -2.88 -1.86 10.14
N ARG A 195 -1.58 -1.64 9.99
CA ARG A 195 -0.58 -2.37 10.76
C ARG A 195 0.54 -1.47 11.28
N ALA A 196 1.11 -1.86 12.41
CA ALA A 196 2.36 -1.27 12.88
C ALA A 196 3.54 -1.72 12.01
N SER A 197 4.54 -0.85 11.89
CA SER A 197 5.80 -1.10 11.18
C SER A 197 6.95 -0.43 11.92
N LYS A 198 8.20 -0.71 11.52
CA LYS A 198 9.38 -0.03 12.08
C LYS A 198 9.24 1.50 12.02
N GLY A 199 8.75 2.05 10.91
CA GLY A 199 8.57 3.49 10.73
C GLY A 199 7.35 4.09 11.44
N GLY A 200 6.38 3.29 11.89
CA GLY A 200 5.12 3.79 12.47
C GLY A 200 3.89 3.00 12.02
N LEU A 201 2.79 3.66 11.73
CA LEU A 201 1.52 3.03 11.34
C LEU A 201 1.29 3.11 9.83
N LYS A 202 0.75 2.05 9.25
CA LYS A 202 0.41 1.93 7.82
C LYS A 202 -1.08 1.64 7.63
N PRO A 203 -1.94 2.67 7.63
CA PRO A 203 -3.35 2.54 7.29
C PRO A 203 -3.53 2.66 5.76
N ASP A 204 -3.18 1.62 5.04
CA ASP A 204 -3.07 1.65 3.59
C ASP A 204 -4.41 1.25 2.91
N VAL A 205 -4.64 1.79 1.72
CA VAL A 205 -5.77 1.48 0.82
C VAL A 205 -5.20 1.02 -0.51
N MET A 206 -5.57 -0.18 -0.95
CA MET A 206 -5.15 -0.75 -2.22
C MET A 206 -6.36 -0.86 -3.14
N TYR A 207 -6.40 -0.09 -4.22
CA TYR A 207 -7.38 -0.25 -5.28
C TYR A 207 -7.04 -1.50 -6.09
N CYS A 208 -7.99 -2.42 -6.19
CA CYS A 208 -7.80 -3.72 -6.81
C CYS A 208 -8.41 -3.76 -8.20
N TYR A 209 -7.68 -4.37 -9.12
CA TYR A 209 -8.08 -4.57 -10.51
C TYR A 209 -7.88 -6.03 -10.91
N ASP A 210 -8.77 -6.54 -11.72
CA ASP A 210 -8.65 -7.83 -12.39
C ASP A 210 -8.52 -7.62 -13.90
N LEU A 211 -7.60 -8.36 -14.54
CA LEU A 211 -7.39 -8.30 -15.97
C LEU A 211 -7.23 -9.71 -16.55
N GLU A 212 -8.15 -10.09 -17.42
CA GLU A 212 -7.97 -11.29 -18.23
C GLU A 212 -7.03 -10.98 -19.40
N LEU A 213 -5.91 -11.65 -19.40
CA LEU A 213 -4.84 -11.42 -20.37
C LEU A 213 -5.00 -12.37 -21.58
N PRO A 214 -4.65 -11.93 -22.80
CA PRO A 214 -4.60 -12.80 -23.97
C PRO A 214 -3.68 -14.00 -23.73
N GLU A 215 -4.03 -15.16 -24.25
CA GLU A 215 -3.26 -16.43 -24.08
C GLU A 215 -1.78 -16.29 -24.49
N GLY A 216 -1.48 -15.44 -25.47
CA GLY A 216 -0.12 -15.17 -25.93
C GLY A 216 0.64 -14.08 -25.18
N PHE A 217 0.01 -13.43 -24.19
CA PHE A 217 0.67 -12.37 -23.43
C PHE A 217 1.73 -12.94 -22.49
N THR A 218 2.92 -12.33 -22.51
CA THR A 218 4.00 -12.64 -21.57
C THR A 218 4.49 -11.34 -20.94
N PRO A 219 4.37 -11.17 -19.61
CA PRO A 219 4.80 -9.95 -18.96
C PRO A 219 6.32 -9.76 -19.04
N ARG A 220 6.72 -8.49 -19.13
CA ARG A 220 8.12 -8.10 -19.20
C ARG A 220 8.35 -6.83 -18.37
N CYS A 221 9.13 -6.94 -17.31
CA CYS A 221 9.57 -5.80 -16.53
C CYS A 221 10.49 -4.87 -17.33
N THR A 222 10.28 -3.55 -17.26
CA THR A 222 11.07 -2.55 -17.97
C THR A 222 11.85 -1.61 -17.04
N ASP A 223 11.51 -1.56 -15.75
CA ASP A 223 12.14 -0.70 -14.73
C ASP A 223 13.07 -1.43 -13.76
N GLY A 224 13.09 -2.77 -13.83
CA GLY A 224 13.93 -3.63 -12.98
C GLY A 224 13.33 -3.93 -11.61
N GLU A 225 12.08 -3.57 -11.32
CA GLU A 225 11.44 -3.86 -10.03
C GLU A 225 11.02 -5.32 -9.87
N VAL A 226 10.80 -6.03 -10.98
CA VAL A 226 10.40 -7.44 -11.03
C VAL A 226 11.49 -8.26 -11.74
N GLU A 227 12.03 -9.28 -11.09
CA GLU A 227 13.10 -10.13 -11.66
C GLU A 227 12.58 -11.33 -12.44
N ALA A 228 11.38 -11.82 -12.13
CA ALA A 228 10.80 -12.99 -12.79
C ALA A 228 9.27 -12.94 -12.75
N PHE A 229 8.64 -13.66 -13.70
CA PHE A 229 7.20 -13.89 -13.73
C PHE A 229 6.89 -15.37 -13.82
N TYR A 230 5.82 -15.77 -13.16
CA TYR A 230 5.32 -17.14 -13.14
C TYR A 230 3.84 -17.14 -13.51
N LEU A 231 3.44 -18.03 -14.40
CA LEU A 231 2.02 -18.30 -14.66
C LEU A 231 1.62 -19.58 -13.91
N TRP A 232 1.00 -19.40 -12.76
CA TRP A 232 0.64 -20.50 -11.88
C TRP A 232 -0.85 -20.82 -11.92
N PRO A 233 -1.22 -22.12 -11.84
CA PRO A 233 -2.60 -22.53 -11.57
C PRO A 233 -3.11 -21.84 -10.31
N VAL A 234 -4.39 -21.46 -10.29
CA VAL A 234 -5.00 -20.77 -9.14
C VAL A 234 -4.89 -21.58 -7.85
N GLU A 235 -4.94 -22.91 -7.95
CA GLU A 235 -4.77 -23.83 -6.82
C GLU A 235 -3.38 -23.68 -6.18
N GLN A 236 -2.34 -23.59 -7.01
CA GLN A 236 -0.96 -23.36 -6.53
C GLN A 236 -0.82 -22.00 -5.85
N VAL A 237 -1.42 -20.94 -6.42
CA VAL A 237 -1.41 -19.61 -5.80
C VAL A 237 -2.15 -19.64 -4.46
N MET A 238 -3.30 -20.30 -4.41
CA MET A 238 -4.11 -20.46 -3.20
C MET A 238 -3.34 -21.20 -2.09
N GLU A 239 -2.67 -22.30 -2.43
CA GLU A 239 -1.84 -23.07 -1.49
C GLU A 239 -0.65 -22.23 -0.99
N THR A 240 0.04 -21.53 -1.90
CA THR A 240 1.18 -20.69 -1.53
C THR A 240 0.76 -19.56 -0.58
N VAL A 241 -0.35 -18.88 -0.86
CA VAL A 241 -0.88 -17.83 0.04
C VAL A 241 -1.32 -18.45 1.37
N ARG A 242 -2.03 -19.59 1.36
CA ARG A 242 -2.52 -20.22 2.59
C ARG A 242 -1.39 -20.68 3.51
N ASP A 243 -0.36 -21.32 2.95
CA ASP A 243 0.56 -22.17 3.72
C ASP A 243 1.94 -21.53 3.94
N THR A 244 2.28 -20.46 3.23
CA THR A 244 3.62 -19.85 3.23
C THR A 244 3.60 -18.34 3.49
N ALA A 245 4.79 -17.76 3.70
CA ALA A 245 5.02 -16.31 3.76
C ALA A 245 5.79 -15.80 2.52
N GLU A 246 5.69 -16.48 1.38
CA GLU A 246 6.46 -16.12 0.18
C GLU A 246 5.96 -14.85 -0.48
N PHE A 247 4.65 -14.56 -0.39
CA PHE A 247 4.12 -13.31 -0.90
C PHE A 247 4.44 -12.12 0.02
N LYS A 248 4.68 -10.97 -0.58
CA LYS A 248 4.68 -9.68 0.12
C LYS A 248 3.36 -9.55 0.90
N LEU A 249 3.46 -9.17 2.16
CA LEU A 249 2.39 -9.33 3.14
C LEU A 249 1.01 -8.83 2.66
N ASN A 250 0.94 -7.63 2.11
CA ASN A 250 -0.34 -7.05 1.66
C ASN A 250 -0.88 -7.66 0.35
N CYS A 251 -0.03 -8.30 -0.46
CA CYS A 251 -0.45 -8.98 -1.68
C CYS A 251 -1.30 -10.21 -1.38
N ASN A 252 -1.05 -10.86 -0.22
CA ASN A 252 -1.91 -11.93 0.25
C ASN A 252 -3.38 -11.48 0.35
N LEU A 253 -3.64 -10.27 0.87
CA LEU A 253 -5.01 -9.74 1.00
C LEU A 253 -5.68 -9.55 -0.36
N VAL A 254 -4.95 -9.04 -1.34
CA VAL A 254 -5.47 -8.83 -2.71
C VAL A 254 -5.78 -10.16 -3.39
N ILE A 255 -4.94 -11.18 -3.18
CA ILE A 255 -5.17 -12.52 -3.71
C ILE A 255 -6.32 -13.20 -2.98
N ILE A 256 -6.43 -13.07 -1.65
CA ILE A 256 -7.56 -13.61 -0.87
C ILE A 256 -8.88 -12.99 -1.37
N ASP A 257 -8.93 -11.67 -1.56
CA ASP A 257 -10.09 -10.98 -2.14
C ASP A 257 -10.45 -11.55 -3.53
N PHE A 258 -9.46 -11.76 -4.40
CA PHE A 258 -9.66 -12.38 -5.71
C PHE A 258 -10.26 -13.79 -5.57
N LEU A 259 -9.73 -14.62 -4.69
CA LEU A 259 -10.18 -15.99 -4.46
C LEU A 259 -11.63 -16.03 -3.92
N VAL A 260 -11.97 -15.13 -2.99
CA VAL A 260 -13.35 -14.96 -2.48
C VAL A 260 -14.29 -14.60 -3.60
N ARG A 261 -13.99 -13.54 -4.38
CA ARG A 261 -14.86 -13.06 -5.47
C ARG A 261 -15.06 -14.08 -6.58
N ARG A 262 -14.09 -14.98 -6.78
CA ARG A 262 -14.13 -16.04 -7.80
C ARG A 262 -14.66 -17.38 -7.27
N GLY A 263 -15.02 -17.46 -5.98
CA GLY A 263 -15.62 -18.65 -5.38
C GLY A 263 -14.65 -19.82 -5.17
N TYR A 264 -13.35 -19.54 -5.03
CA TYR A 264 -12.34 -20.54 -4.73
C TYR A 264 -12.24 -20.91 -3.25
N LEU A 265 -12.80 -20.10 -2.36
CA LEU A 265 -12.82 -20.40 -0.93
C LEU A 265 -14.11 -21.12 -0.57
N ASP A 266 -13.96 -22.20 0.20
CA ASP A 266 -15.09 -22.99 0.70
C ASP A 266 -15.93 -22.17 1.71
N GLN A 267 -17.21 -21.97 1.40
CA GLN A 267 -18.15 -21.22 2.25
C GLN A 267 -18.48 -21.96 3.55
N ASP A 268 -18.28 -23.28 3.59
CA ASP A 268 -18.46 -24.10 4.80
C ASP A 268 -17.20 -24.11 5.69
N SER A 269 -16.11 -23.45 5.26
CA SER A 269 -14.91 -23.29 6.09
C SER A 269 -15.25 -22.48 7.35
N PRO A 270 -14.81 -22.93 8.54
CA PRO A 270 -15.06 -22.21 9.79
C PRO A 270 -14.55 -20.78 9.81
N ASP A 271 -13.51 -20.48 9.04
CA ASP A 271 -12.90 -19.14 8.97
C ASP A 271 -13.51 -18.25 7.87
N TYR A 272 -14.43 -18.76 7.06
CA TYR A 272 -14.92 -18.05 5.87
C TYR A 272 -15.50 -16.66 6.18
N LEU A 273 -16.36 -16.57 7.20
CA LEU A 273 -16.97 -15.28 7.58
C LEU A 273 -15.97 -14.30 8.20
N ASP A 274 -14.95 -14.81 8.88
CA ASP A 274 -13.89 -13.97 9.44
C ASP A 274 -12.96 -13.43 8.33
N ILE A 275 -12.78 -14.19 7.24
CA ILE A 275 -12.01 -13.76 6.06
C ILE A 275 -12.71 -12.60 5.34
N LEU A 276 -14.04 -12.51 5.38
CA LEU A 276 -14.84 -11.48 4.71
C LEU A 276 -14.92 -10.14 5.47
N GLN A 277 -14.47 -10.07 6.73
CA GLN A 277 -14.51 -8.89 7.59
C GLN A 277 -13.25 -8.01 7.42
#